data_3d4b7dff4ca2059b55f28411dbfa208a
#
_entry.id   3d4b7dff4ca2059b55f28411dbfa208a
#
_cell.length_a   1.000
_cell.length_b   1.000
_cell.length_c   1.000
_cell.angle_alpha   90.00
_cell.angle_beta   90.00
_cell.angle_gamma   90.00
#
_symmetry.space_group_name_H-M   'P 1'
#
loop_
_entity.id
_entity.type
_entity.pdbx_description
1 polymer ?
#
loop_
_entity_poly.entity_id
_entity_poly.type
_entity_poly.pdbx_seq_one_letter_code
_entity_poly.pdbx_strand_id
1 'polypeptide(L)'
;SLGRGAGEILAAVDVVFPILHGPYGEDGTIQGLLELAGLPYVGAGVFASAAGMDKEFTKKLLAAEGLPIGDHVVLRPRQEAPSLDDIDRLGFPLFVKPARGGSSIGVSRVANADELPAAIAAARRHDPKVIIEAAIAGRELECGVLEFPDGSVKASTVGEIRVAGVRGREDGFYDFATKYLDDAAELDVPAKIDDDVADELRRLAIRAFDALDCQGLARVDFFLTDDGPVVNEINTMPGFTTISMYPRMWGASGVDYPTLVGTMVETALARGTGLR
;
A
#
# COMPACT_ATOMS: atom_id res chain seq x y z
N SER A 1 -26.68 1.38 -17.10
CA SER A 1 -27.03 1.86 -18.42
C SER A 1 -26.03 2.94 -18.84
N LEU A 2 -25.09 2.59 -19.70
CA LEU A 2 -24.30 3.55 -20.47
C LEU A 2 -25.22 4.23 -21.48
N GLY A 3 -26.06 5.12 -21.00
CA GLY A 3 -27.01 5.86 -21.79
C GLY A 3 -26.56 7.30 -21.95
N ARG A 4 -26.32 7.68 -23.18
CA ARG A 4 -26.03 9.01 -23.75
C ARG A 4 -24.60 9.49 -23.47
N GLY A 5 -23.78 9.56 -24.51
CA GLY A 5 -22.54 10.33 -24.57
C GLY A 5 -21.24 9.57 -24.69
N ALA A 6 -21.24 8.31 -25.12
CA ALA A 6 -20.00 7.69 -25.60
C ALA A 6 -19.51 8.51 -26.82
N GLY A 7 -18.57 9.45 -26.59
CA GLY A 7 -18.05 10.38 -27.58
C GLY A 7 -18.30 11.86 -27.28
N GLU A 8 -18.98 12.21 -26.20
CA GLU A 8 -19.07 13.60 -25.76
C GLU A 8 -17.79 14.01 -25.05
N ILE A 9 -17.10 15.04 -25.59
CA ILE A 9 -15.91 15.62 -24.93
C ILE A 9 -16.39 16.45 -23.74
N LEU A 10 -16.18 15.93 -22.52
CA LEU A 10 -16.53 16.62 -21.28
C LEU A 10 -15.53 17.74 -20.96
N ALA A 11 -14.24 17.51 -21.23
CA ALA A 11 -13.16 18.48 -21.08
C ALA A 11 -11.95 18.05 -21.93
N ALA A 12 -11.09 19.02 -22.29
CA ALA A 12 -9.75 18.77 -22.81
C ALA A 12 -8.76 18.91 -21.65
N VAL A 13 -7.96 17.88 -21.40
CA VAL A 13 -6.95 17.87 -20.36
C VAL A 13 -5.65 17.30 -20.92
N ASP A 14 -4.51 17.77 -20.40
CA ASP A 14 -3.17 17.30 -20.80
C ASP A 14 -2.69 16.14 -19.94
N VAL A 15 -3.17 16.06 -18.70
CA VAL A 15 -2.81 15.03 -17.72
C VAL A 15 -3.98 14.78 -16.77
N VAL A 16 -4.09 13.53 -16.30
CA VAL A 16 -5.07 13.14 -15.28
C VAL A 16 -4.35 12.79 -13.98
N PHE A 17 -4.84 13.31 -12.85
CA PHE A 17 -4.38 12.89 -11.53
C PHE A 17 -5.52 12.10 -10.85
N PRO A 18 -5.53 10.76 -10.99
CA PRO A 18 -6.62 9.92 -10.50
C PRO A 18 -6.47 9.65 -9.00
N ILE A 19 -6.83 10.62 -8.15
CA ILE A 19 -6.87 10.43 -6.69
C ILE A 19 -8.09 9.60 -6.34
N LEU A 20 -8.03 8.32 -6.65
CA LEU A 20 -9.07 7.32 -6.42
C LEU A 20 -8.44 6.18 -5.62
N HIS A 21 -9.11 5.75 -4.55
CA HIS A 21 -8.62 4.68 -3.68
C HIS A 21 -9.46 3.42 -3.80
N GLY A 22 -8.82 2.27 -3.60
CA GLY A 22 -9.46 0.97 -3.63
C GLY A 22 -9.79 0.45 -5.04
N PRO A 23 -10.76 -0.48 -5.15
CA PRO A 23 -11.15 -1.08 -6.42
C PRO A 23 -11.52 -0.04 -7.48
N TYR A 24 -11.15 -0.31 -8.73
CA TYR A 24 -11.25 0.55 -9.91
C TYR A 24 -10.30 1.76 -9.90
N GLY A 25 -9.82 2.24 -8.75
CA GLY A 25 -8.91 3.37 -8.62
C GLY A 25 -7.43 2.98 -8.61
N GLU A 26 -7.10 1.91 -7.87
CA GLU A 26 -5.72 1.46 -7.62
C GLU A 26 -5.43 0.05 -8.16
N ASP A 27 -6.33 -0.55 -8.93
CA ASP A 27 -6.25 -1.94 -9.40
C ASP A 27 -5.89 -2.10 -10.88
N GLY A 28 -5.47 -1.03 -11.54
CA GLY A 28 -5.14 -1.01 -12.97
C GLY A 28 -6.32 -0.68 -13.88
N THR A 29 -7.56 -0.64 -13.36
CA THR A 29 -8.76 -0.44 -14.19
C THR A 29 -8.82 0.98 -14.77
N ILE A 30 -8.70 2.02 -13.94
CA ILE A 30 -8.68 3.40 -14.42
C ILE A 30 -7.42 3.69 -15.23
N GLN A 31 -6.27 3.11 -14.84
CA GLN A 31 -5.01 3.23 -15.56
C GLN A 31 -5.15 2.65 -16.99
N GLY A 32 -5.74 1.48 -17.12
CA GLY A 32 -6.03 0.88 -18.44
C GLY A 32 -6.95 1.72 -19.31
N LEU A 33 -7.95 2.39 -18.72
CA LEU A 33 -8.82 3.32 -19.44
C LEU A 33 -8.02 4.54 -19.95
N LEU A 34 -7.14 5.10 -19.13
CA LEU A 34 -6.31 6.25 -19.48
C LEU A 34 -5.28 5.90 -20.56
N GLU A 35 -4.67 4.69 -20.48
CA GLU A 35 -3.79 4.17 -21.54
C GLU A 35 -4.52 4.05 -22.88
N LEU A 36 -5.72 3.46 -22.89
CA LEU A 36 -6.53 3.35 -24.11
C LEU A 36 -6.98 4.71 -24.66
N ALA A 37 -7.16 5.71 -23.79
CA ALA A 37 -7.50 7.07 -24.19
C ALA A 37 -6.29 7.89 -24.66
N GLY A 38 -5.06 7.38 -24.46
CA GLY A 38 -3.82 8.11 -24.78
C GLY A 38 -3.60 9.33 -23.88
N LEU A 39 -4.13 9.32 -22.65
CA LEU A 39 -4.03 10.41 -21.69
C LEU A 39 -2.94 10.13 -20.66
N PRO A 40 -1.90 10.98 -20.57
CA PRO A 40 -0.93 10.90 -19.49
C PRO A 40 -1.60 10.99 -18.12
N TYR A 41 -1.10 10.26 -17.14
CA TYR A 41 -1.66 10.25 -15.79
C TYR A 41 -0.58 10.12 -14.71
N VAL A 42 -0.88 10.71 -13.57
CA VAL A 42 -0.04 10.60 -12.36
C VAL A 42 -0.25 9.23 -11.71
N GLY A 43 0.83 8.62 -11.29
CA GLY A 43 0.81 7.36 -10.55
C GLY A 43 1.33 6.17 -11.34
N ALA A 44 1.25 5.01 -10.72
CA ALA A 44 1.75 3.76 -11.26
C ALA A 44 0.93 3.28 -12.48
N GLY A 45 1.58 2.53 -13.36
CA GLY A 45 0.97 1.93 -14.55
C GLY A 45 -0.01 0.80 -14.22
N VAL A 46 -0.55 0.19 -15.27
CA VAL A 46 -1.58 -0.88 -15.14
C VAL A 46 -1.05 -2.06 -14.34
N PHE A 47 0.15 -2.54 -14.66
CA PHE A 47 0.73 -3.72 -13.99
C PHE A 47 1.00 -3.44 -12.51
N ALA A 48 1.72 -2.36 -12.20
CA ALA A 48 2.07 -2.02 -10.83
C ALA A 48 0.84 -1.78 -9.96
N SER A 49 -0.18 -1.09 -10.48
CA SER A 49 -1.45 -0.89 -9.80
C SER A 49 -2.18 -2.21 -9.51
N ALA A 50 -2.29 -3.08 -10.50
CA ALA A 50 -2.94 -4.38 -10.34
C ALA A 50 -2.19 -5.31 -9.38
N ALA A 51 -0.84 -5.34 -9.46
CA ALA A 51 -0.01 -6.14 -8.59
C ALA A 51 0.04 -5.58 -7.16
N GLY A 52 0.11 -4.26 -7.00
CA GLY A 52 0.11 -3.57 -5.70
C GLY A 52 -1.18 -3.73 -4.92
N MET A 53 -2.33 -3.75 -5.63
CA MET A 53 -3.63 -4.00 -5.00
C MET A 53 -3.75 -5.44 -4.47
N ASP A 54 -3.08 -6.42 -5.09
CA ASP A 54 -3.19 -7.84 -4.75
C ASP A 54 -2.04 -8.27 -3.84
N LYS A 55 -2.33 -8.41 -2.54
CA LYS A 55 -1.33 -8.75 -1.50
C LYS A 55 -0.53 -10.02 -1.80
N GLU A 56 -1.13 -11.00 -2.50
CA GLU A 56 -0.39 -12.19 -2.92
C GLU A 56 0.70 -11.85 -3.94
N PHE A 57 0.35 -11.07 -4.97
CA PHE A 57 1.30 -10.75 -6.04
C PHE A 57 2.32 -9.71 -5.57
N THR A 58 1.92 -8.74 -4.77
CA THR A 58 2.86 -7.83 -4.08
C THR A 58 3.93 -8.62 -3.33
N LYS A 59 3.52 -9.53 -2.43
CA LYS A 59 4.47 -10.31 -1.63
C LYS A 59 5.35 -11.23 -2.49
N LYS A 60 4.81 -11.81 -3.56
CA LYS A 60 5.59 -12.64 -4.50
C LYS A 60 6.68 -11.85 -5.20
N LEU A 61 6.37 -10.64 -5.69
CA LEU A 61 7.33 -9.78 -6.36
C LEU A 61 8.40 -9.29 -5.39
N LEU A 62 8.00 -8.81 -4.21
CA LEU A 62 8.94 -8.39 -3.18
C LEU A 62 9.88 -9.53 -2.74
N ALA A 63 9.35 -10.74 -2.55
CA ALA A 63 10.15 -11.91 -2.18
C ALA A 63 11.11 -12.33 -3.30
N ALA A 64 10.70 -12.26 -4.57
CA ALA A 64 11.56 -12.57 -5.71
C ALA A 64 12.78 -11.65 -5.80
N GLU A 65 12.62 -10.39 -5.38
CA GLU A 65 13.69 -9.40 -5.28
C GLU A 65 14.45 -9.45 -3.94
N GLY A 66 14.15 -10.47 -3.08
CA GLY A 66 14.83 -10.66 -1.81
C GLY A 66 14.56 -9.57 -0.78
N LEU A 67 13.39 -8.91 -0.83
CA LEU A 67 12.95 -8.00 0.22
C LEU A 67 12.38 -8.79 1.40
N PRO A 68 12.60 -8.33 2.65
CA PRO A 68 12.03 -8.96 3.83
C PRO A 68 10.51 -8.75 3.86
N ILE A 69 9.75 -9.83 3.87
CA ILE A 69 8.28 -9.82 3.95
C ILE A 69 7.80 -10.73 5.07
N GLY A 70 6.60 -10.47 5.59
CA GLY A 70 5.98 -11.34 6.59
C GLY A 70 5.51 -12.68 6.02
N ASP A 71 5.57 -13.71 6.86
CA ASP A 71 5.08 -15.05 6.54
C ASP A 71 3.57 -15.03 6.30
N HIS A 72 3.15 -15.77 5.26
CA HIS A 72 1.77 -15.79 4.85
C HIS A 72 1.36 -17.07 4.14
N VAL A 73 0.04 -17.26 4.02
CA VAL A 73 -0.60 -18.31 3.22
C VAL A 73 -1.75 -17.68 2.44
N VAL A 74 -1.94 -18.10 1.20
CA VAL A 74 -3.03 -17.64 0.34
C VAL A 74 -4.06 -18.74 0.18
N LEU A 75 -5.32 -18.43 0.52
CA LEU A 75 -6.46 -19.29 0.27
C LEU A 75 -7.14 -18.90 -1.04
N ARG A 76 -7.09 -19.79 -2.02
CA ARG A 76 -7.84 -19.66 -3.26
C ARG A 76 -9.34 -19.89 -3.02
N PRO A 77 -10.23 -19.41 -3.92
CA PRO A 77 -11.69 -19.59 -3.74
C PRO A 77 -12.15 -21.03 -3.49
N ARG A 78 -11.38 -22.02 -3.97
CA ARG A 78 -11.69 -23.46 -3.84
C ARG A 78 -11.13 -24.10 -2.56
N GLN A 79 -10.33 -23.40 -1.78
CA GLN A 79 -9.70 -23.89 -0.55
C GLN A 79 -10.49 -23.34 0.64
N GLU A 80 -11.06 -24.23 1.47
CA GLU A 80 -11.91 -23.80 2.59
C GLU A 80 -11.07 -23.33 3.79
N ALA A 81 -9.91 -23.93 4.02
CA ALA A 81 -9.02 -23.63 5.15
C ALA A 81 -7.55 -23.79 4.75
N PRO A 82 -6.60 -23.18 5.50
CA PRO A 82 -5.18 -23.49 5.39
C PRO A 82 -4.90 -24.93 5.89
N SER A 83 -3.75 -25.48 5.51
CA SER A 83 -3.28 -26.75 6.09
C SER A 83 -2.88 -26.59 7.55
N LEU A 84 -2.84 -27.69 8.31
CA LEU A 84 -2.35 -27.64 9.68
C LEU A 84 -0.87 -27.23 9.74
N ASP A 85 -0.06 -27.70 8.80
CA ASP A 85 1.36 -27.33 8.68
C ASP A 85 1.52 -25.81 8.44
N ASP A 86 0.61 -25.20 7.65
CA ASP A 86 0.63 -23.76 7.44
C ASP A 86 0.29 -22.98 8.71
N ILE A 87 -0.70 -23.45 9.47
CA ILE A 87 -1.09 -22.86 10.75
C ILE A 87 0.06 -22.94 11.74
N ASP A 88 0.68 -24.13 11.87
CA ASP A 88 1.81 -24.37 12.78
C ASP A 88 3.02 -23.50 12.42
N ARG A 89 3.29 -23.32 11.11
CA ARG A 89 4.38 -22.47 10.61
C ARG A 89 4.13 -20.99 10.90
N LEU A 90 2.90 -20.52 10.69
CA LEU A 90 2.56 -19.10 10.90
C LEU A 90 2.49 -18.75 12.39
N GLY A 91 1.98 -19.65 13.23
CA GLY A 91 1.73 -19.41 14.66
C GLY A 91 0.59 -18.38 14.88
N PHE A 92 0.11 -18.32 16.11
CA PHE A 92 -0.88 -17.32 16.52
C PHE A 92 -0.22 -16.16 17.28
N PRO A 93 -0.79 -14.95 17.19
CA PRO A 93 -2.00 -14.57 16.47
C PRO A 93 -1.78 -14.41 14.96
N LEU A 94 -2.87 -14.57 14.19
CA LEU A 94 -2.90 -14.43 12.74
C LEU A 94 -3.76 -13.23 12.31
N PHE A 95 -3.49 -12.71 11.13
CA PHE A 95 -4.36 -11.74 10.45
C PHE A 95 -4.95 -12.36 9.18
N VAL A 96 -6.27 -12.41 9.11
CA VAL A 96 -7.03 -12.90 7.96
C VAL A 96 -7.60 -11.70 7.21
N LYS A 97 -7.26 -11.58 5.91
CA LYS A 97 -7.56 -10.39 5.11
C LYS A 97 -8.09 -10.78 3.72
N PRO A 98 -8.97 -9.97 3.10
CA PRO A 98 -9.17 -10.03 1.65
C PRO A 98 -7.83 -9.80 0.95
N ALA A 99 -7.52 -10.58 -0.09
CA ALA A 99 -6.24 -10.44 -0.80
C ALA A 99 -6.18 -9.12 -1.60
N ARG A 100 -7.33 -8.66 -2.11
CA ARG A 100 -7.49 -7.40 -2.85
C ARG A 100 -8.45 -6.50 -2.11
N GLY A 101 -7.90 -5.48 -1.47
CA GLY A 101 -8.67 -4.54 -0.68
C GLY A 101 -7.75 -3.60 0.10
N GLY A 102 -8.24 -2.41 0.39
CA GLY A 102 -7.55 -1.39 1.15
C GLY A 102 -8.25 -1.08 2.47
N SER A 103 -7.69 -0.11 3.20
CA SER A 103 -8.31 0.51 4.39
C SER A 103 -8.74 -0.47 5.48
N SER A 104 -8.04 -1.59 5.64
CA SER A 104 -8.33 -2.64 6.65
C SER A 104 -9.76 -3.23 6.59
N ILE A 105 -10.50 -3.07 5.47
CA ILE A 105 -11.84 -3.62 5.32
C ILE A 105 -11.77 -5.14 5.25
N GLY A 106 -12.55 -5.83 6.09
CA GLY A 106 -12.61 -7.30 6.12
C GLY A 106 -11.40 -7.98 6.76
N VAL A 107 -10.54 -7.22 7.45
CA VAL A 107 -9.41 -7.75 8.22
C VAL A 107 -9.88 -8.23 9.58
N SER A 108 -9.43 -9.42 9.99
CA SER A 108 -9.70 -9.98 11.32
C SER A 108 -8.39 -10.46 11.95
N ARG A 109 -8.18 -10.11 13.22
CA ARG A 109 -7.16 -10.73 14.06
C ARG A 109 -7.73 -12.01 14.65
N VAL A 110 -6.98 -13.08 14.61
CA VAL A 110 -7.36 -14.44 15.03
C VAL A 110 -6.38 -14.89 16.10
N ALA A 111 -6.86 -15.15 17.30
CA ALA A 111 -6.01 -15.53 18.43
C ALA A 111 -5.80 -17.05 18.54
N ASN A 112 -6.68 -17.85 17.94
CA ASN A 112 -6.66 -19.31 17.98
C ASN A 112 -7.36 -19.94 16.78
N ALA A 113 -7.22 -21.26 16.61
CA ALA A 113 -7.74 -21.99 15.46
C ALA A 113 -9.28 -21.95 15.33
N ASP A 114 -10.01 -21.85 16.44
CA ASP A 114 -11.48 -21.88 16.44
C ASP A 114 -12.07 -20.64 15.79
N GLU A 115 -11.34 -19.53 15.78
CA GLU A 115 -11.76 -18.26 15.16
C GLU A 115 -11.55 -18.20 13.64
N LEU A 116 -10.65 -19.05 13.08
CA LEU A 116 -10.27 -19.04 11.68
C LEU A 116 -11.45 -19.15 10.71
N PRO A 117 -12.40 -20.09 10.86
CA PRO A 117 -13.51 -20.23 9.91
C PRO A 117 -14.36 -18.97 9.81
N ALA A 118 -14.63 -18.31 10.92
CA ALA A 118 -15.41 -17.07 10.96
C ALA A 118 -14.67 -15.91 10.29
N ALA A 119 -13.36 -15.78 10.56
CA ALA A 119 -12.51 -14.76 9.96
C ALA A 119 -12.37 -14.95 8.44
N ILE A 120 -12.17 -16.19 7.96
CA ILE A 120 -12.12 -16.50 6.53
C ILE A 120 -13.45 -16.17 5.85
N ALA A 121 -14.57 -16.54 6.46
CA ALA A 121 -15.89 -16.21 5.93
C ALA A 121 -16.13 -14.68 5.89
N ALA A 122 -15.64 -13.94 6.87
CA ALA A 122 -15.70 -12.48 6.90
C ALA A 122 -14.89 -11.86 5.74
N ALA A 123 -13.63 -12.27 5.55
CA ALA A 123 -12.78 -11.78 4.48
C ALA A 123 -13.37 -12.11 3.09
N ARG A 124 -13.94 -13.29 2.93
CA ARG A 124 -14.57 -13.74 1.66
C ARG A 124 -15.81 -12.96 1.23
N ARG A 125 -16.43 -12.21 2.13
CA ARG A 125 -17.49 -11.27 1.73
C ARG A 125 -16.98 -10.12 0.86
N HIS A 126 -15.68 -9.85 0.94
CA HIS A 126 -15.02 -8.75 0.22
C HIS A 126 -14.19 -9.24 -0.98
N ASP A 127 -13.49 -10.36 -0.83
CA ASP A 127 -12.72 -11.00 -1.91
C ASP A 127 -12.74 -12.51 -1.76
N PRO A 128 -13.11 -13.28 -2.81
CA PRO A 128 -13.04 -14.74 -2.76
C PRO A 128 -11.64 -15.30 -2.49
N LYS A 129 -10.57 -14.54 -2.78
CA LYS A 129 -9.19 -14.86 -2.42
C LYS A 129 -8.84 -14.20 -1.08
N VAL A 130 -8.34 -15.00 -0.15
CA VAL A 130 -7.99 -14.56 1.19
C VAL A 130 -6.49 -14.76 1.43
N ILE A 131 -5.85 -13.85 2.14
CA ILE A 131 -4.50 -14.01 2.66
C ILE A 131 -4.54 -14.12 4.19
N ILE A 132 -3.76 -15.04 4.72
CA ILE A 132 -3.56 -15.24 6.16
C ILE A 132 -2.09 -14.95 6.45
N GLU A 133 -1.83 -14.04 7.36
CA GLU A 133 -0.48 -13.59 7.69
C GLU A 133 -0.19 -13.81 9.18
N ALA A 134 1.05 -14.17 9.49
CA ALA A 134 1.55 -14.13 10.84
C ALA A 134 1.51 -12.69 11.37
N ALA A 135 1.16 -12.51 12.64
CA ALA A 135 1.26 -11.21 13.27
C ALA A 135 2.73 -10.80 13.42
N ILE A 136 3.04 -9.57 13.04
CA ILE A 136 4.37 -9.01 13.17
C ILE A 136 4.35 -8.00 14.31
N ALA A 137 5.13 -8.24 15.36
CA ALA A 137 5.35 -7.27 16.42
C ALA A 137 6.41 -6.26 15.97
N GLY A 138 6.04 -5.00 15.82
CA GLY A 138 6.94 -3.95 15.35
C GLY A 138 6.30 -2.58 15.36
N ARG A 139 7.11 -1.56 15.11
CA ARG A 139 6.66 -0.17 14.92
C ARG A 139 6.18 -0.01 13.48
N GLU A 140 5.04 0.66 13.28
CA GLU A 140 4.50 0.94 11.94
C GLU A 140 5.16 2.19 11.36
N LEU A 141 5.95 2.00 10.29
CA LEU A 141 6.69 3.05 9.60
C LEU A 141 6.25 3.13 8.14
N GLU A 142 6.28 4.35 7.60
CA GLU A 142 5.96 4.62 6.21
C GLU A 142 7.09 5.41 5.53
N CYS A 143 7.32 5.13 4.24
CA CYS A 143 8.28 5.86 3.42
C CYS A 143 7.67 6.17 2.05
N GLY A 144 7.68 7.45 1.66
CA GLY A 144 7.23 7.89 0.34
C GLY A 144 8.33 7.70 -0.70
N VAL A 145 7.96 7.19 -1.87
CA VAL A 145 8.84 7.12 -3.04
C VAL A 145 8.27 8.02 -4.14
N LEU A 146 9.12 8.76 -4.84
CA LEU A 146 8.75 9.68 -5.90
C LEU A 146 9.75 9.56 -7.06
N GLU A 147 9.22 9.40 -8.24
CA GLU A 147 9.94 9.52 -9.50
C GLU A 147 9.90 10.97 -9.98
N PHE A 148 11.02 11.47 -10.47
CA PHE A 148 11.17 12.83 -11.00
C PHE A 148 11.13 12.84 -12.53
N PRO A 149 10.91 14.01 -13.16
CA PRO A 149 10.84 14.11 -14.63
C PRO A 149 12.09 13.64 -15.40
N ASP A 150 13.24 13.59 -14.73
CA ASP A 150 14.51 13.10 -15.26
C ASP A 150 14.67 11.57 -15.12
N GLY A 151 13.67 10.88 -14.61
CA GLY A 151 13.66 9.45 -14.34
C GLY A 151 14.36 9.06 -13.04
N SER A 152 14.91 10.00 -12.27
CA SER A 152 15.48 9.68 -10.95
C SER A 152 14.38 9.34 -9.94
N VAL A 153 14.64 8.32 -9.10
CA VAL A 153 13.72 7.90 -8.03
C VAL A 153 14.35 8.22 -6.68
N LYS A 154 13.59 8.83 -5.80
CA LYS A 154 14.03 9.17 -4.44
C LYS A 154 13.02 8.74 -3.40
N ALA A 155 13.51 8.45 -2.20
CA ALA A 155 12.70 8.19 -1.02
C ALA A 155 12.65 9.42 -0.11
N SER A 156 11.50 9.64 0.50
CA SER A 156 11.29 10.70 1.50
C SER A 156 11.97 10.38 2.83
N THR A 157 11.88 11.28 3.79
CA THR A 157 12.05 10.91 5.20
C THR A 157 11.01 9.86 5.61
N VAL A 158 11.33 9.08 6.65
CA VAL A 158 10.43 8.05 7.19
C VAL A 158 9.46 8.70 8.18
N GLY A 159 8.20 8.30 8.10
CA GLY A 159 7.17 8.64 9.08
C GLY A 159 6.80 7.44 9.95
N GLU A 160 6.31 7.69 11.15
CA GLU A 160 5.80 6.66 12.07
C GLU A 160 4.34 6.95 12.43
N ILE A 161 3.53 5.90 12.42
CA ILE A 161 2.17 5.95 12.93
C ILE A 161 2.17 5.33 14.33
N ARG A 162 1.84 6.13 15.33
CA ARG A 162 1.66 5.68 16.71
C ARG A 162 0.22 5.82 17.14
N VAL A 163 -0.33 4.77 17.70
CA VAL A 163 -1.69 4.79 18.26
C VAL A 163 -1.61 5.19 19.73
N ALA A 164 -2.19 6.34 20.07
CA ALA A 164 -2.28 6.78 21.44
C ALA A 164 -3.14 5.79 22.25
N GLY A 165 -2.60 5.28 23.37
CA GLY A 165 -3.31 4.38 24.28
C GLY A 165 -3.09 2.88 24.06
N VAL A 166 -2.32 2.45 23.06
CA VAL A 166 -2.01 1.02 22.80
C VAL A 166 -0.80 0.51 23.59
N ARG A 167 -0.08 1.38 24.32
CA ARG A 167 0.92 0.89 25.29
C ARG A 167 0.22 0.09 26.38
N GLY A 168 0.20 -1.26 26.22
CA GLY A 168 -0.35 -2.19 27.22
C GLY A 168 -1.63 -2.91 26.81
N ARG A 169 -2.16 -2.76 25.60
CA ARG A 169 -3.16 -3.68 25.07
C ARG A 169 -2.47 -4.86 24.41
N GLU A 170 -2.74 -6.06 24.90
CA GLU A 170 -2.24 -7.34 24.36
C GLU A 170 -2.69 -7.62 22.91
N ASP A 171 -3.63 -6.82 22.39
CA ASP A 171 -4.29 -7.03 21.11
C ASP A 171 -3.85 -6.08 20.00
N GLY A 172 -3.08 -5.02 20.24
CA GLY A 172 -2.38 -4.16 19.24
C GLY A 172 -2.99 -3.97 17.83
N PHE A 173 -4.28 -4.33 17.66
CA PHE A 173 -4.94 -4.32 16.36
C PHE A 173 -5.63 -2.97 16.08
N TYR A 174 -5.34 -2.44 14.92
CA TYR A 174 -5.79 -1.16 14.43
C TYR A 174 -6.83 -1.37 13.32
N ASP A 175 -8.10 -1.28 13.63
CA ASP A 175 -9.17 -1.44 12.66
C ASP A 175 -9.44 -0.14 11.87
N PHE A 176 -10.29 -0.26 10.84
CA PHE A 176 -10.68 0.87 9.98
C PHE A 176 -11.25 2.05 10.76
N ALA A 177 -12.06 1.78 11.79
CA ALA A 177 -12.71 2.83 12.57
C ALA A 177 -11.68 3.66 13.35
N THR A 178 -10.67 3.01 13.90
CA THR A 178 -9.58 3.66 14.64
C THR A 178 -8.62 4.42 13.71
N LYS A 179 -8.39 3.93 12.46
CA LYS A 179 -7.51 4.61 11.48
C LYS A 179 -8.06 5.94 10.96
N TYR A 180 -9.38 6.09 10.87
CA TYR A 180 -10.00 7.21 10.17
C TYR A 180 -11.01 8.02 10.97
N LEU A 181 -11.48 7.51 12.12
CA LEU A 181 -12.58 8.12 12.90
C LEU A 181 -12.14 8.64 14.26
N ASP A 182 -11.05 8.14 14.83
CA ASP A 182 -10.52 8.63 16.09
C ASP A 182 -9.27 9.47 15.85
N ASP A 183 -9.21 10.68 16.43
CA ASP A 183 -8.01 11.55 16.50
C ASP A 183 -6.86 10.92 17.34
N ALA A 184 -6.86 9.58 17.49
CA ALA A 184 -5.97 8.85 18.39
C ALA A 184 -4.63 8.46 17.76
N ALA A 185 -4.43 8.66 16.45
CA ALA A 185 -3.16 8.39 15.80
C ALA A 185 -2.22 9.60 15.89
N GLU A 186 -1.10 9.44 16.57
CA GLU A 186 0.00 10.40 16.55
C GLU A 186 0.92 10.07 15.35
N LEU A 187 1.20 11.09 14.54
CA LEU A 187 2.05 10.97 13.36
C LEU A 187 3.38 11.68 13.63
N ASP A 188 4.45 10.90 13.78
CA ASP A 188 5.81 11.43 13.90
C ASP A 188 6.48 11.52 12.51
N VAL A 189 6.77 12.73 12.05
CA VAL A 189 7.49 12.98 10.79
C VAL A 189 8.56 14.06 11.03
N PRO A 190 9.84 13.72 10.97
CA PRO A 190 10.41 12.38 10.77
C PRO A 190 10.18 11.42 11.95
N ALA A 191 10.18 10.13 11.67
CA ALA A 191 10.16 9.07 12.69
C ALA A 191 11.40 9.17 13.59
N LYS A 192 11.24 8.83 14.87
CA LYS A 192 12.34 8.79 15.85
C LYS A 192 13.05 7.43 15.80
N ILE A 193 13.91 7.26 14.83
CA ILE A 193 14.73 6.07 14.58
C ILE A 193 16.18 6.49 14.30
N ASP A 194 17.11 5.54 14.41
CA ASP A 194 18.51 5.78 14.10
C ASP A 194 18.70 6.04 12.59
N ASP A 195 19.68 6.83 12.22
CA ASP A 195 19.94 7.24 10.84
C ASP A 195 20.21 6.04 9.92
N ASP A 196 20.94 5.03 10.39
CA ASP A 196 21.24 3.80 9.64
C ASP A 196 19.96 3.00 9.34
N VAL A 197 19.02 2.97 10.29
CA VAL A 197 17.70 2.32 10.11
C VAL A 197 16.86 3.12 9.11
N ALA A 198 16.88 4.45 9.20
CA ALA A 198 16.18 5.32 8.26
C ALA A 198 16.72 5.16 6.82
N ASP A 199 18.05 5.05 6.66
CA ASP A 199 18.69 4.81 5.36
C ASP A 199 18.33 3.45 4.79
N GLU A 200 18.29 2.42 5.63
CA GLU A 200 17.85 1.07 5.23
C GLU A 200 16.39 1.07 4.75
N LEU A 201 15.49 1.69 5.50
CA LEU A 201 14.07 1.79 5.11
C LEU A 201 13.90 2.53 3.78
N ARG A 202 14.61 3.65 3.58
CA ARG A 202 14.60 4.38 2.29
C ARG A 202 15.09 3.52 1.14
N ARG A 203 16.17 2.76 1.35
CA ARG A 203 16.72 1.84 0.35
C ARG A 203 15.75 0.72 0.02
N LEU A 204 15.09 0.13 1.02
CA LEU A 204 14.08 -0.91 0.83
C LEU A 204 12.83 -0.36 0.15
N ALA A 205 12.43 0.88 0.44
CA ALA A 205 11.28 1.52 -0.21
C ALA A 205 11.51 1.70 -1.73
N ILE A 206 12.69 2.16 -2.14
CA ILE A 206 13.05 2.27 -3.56
C ILE A 206 13.07 0.88 -4.21
N ARG A 207 13.69 -0.12 -3.57
CA ARG A 207 13.69 -1.50 -4.10
C ARG A 207 12.28 -2.08 -4.22
N ALA A 208 11.37 -1.79 -3.29
CA ALA A 208 9.98 -2.23 -3.37
C ALA A 208 9.25 -1.55 -4.53
N PHE A 209 9.51 -0.26 -4.77
CA PHE A 209 9.00 0.50 -5.90
C PHE A 209 9.45 -0.13 -7.23
N ASP A 210 10.74 -0.44 -7.35
CA ASP A 210 11.32 -1.07 -8.55
C ASP A 210 10.79 -2.51 -8.74
N ALA A 211 10.64 -3.29 -7.65
CA ALA A 211 10.16 -4.68 -7.69
C ALA A 211 8.75 -4.83 -8.28
N LEU A 212 7.91 -3.81 -8.11
CA LEU A 212 6.56 -3.76 -8.67
C LEU A 212 6.50 -3.00 -10.00
N ASP A 213 7.61 -2.51 -10.53
CA ASP A 213 7.65 -1.64 -11.71
C ASP A 213 6.75 -0.40 -11.54
N CYS A 214 6.77 0.18 -10.33
CA CYS A 214 6.00 1.37 -10.03
C CYS A 214 6.56 2.59 -10.78
N GLN A 215 5.69 3.55 -11.03
CA GLN A 215 6.03 4.82 -11.65
C GLN A 215 5.36 5.97 -10.90
N GLY A 216 5.94 7.15 -11.04
CA GLY A 216 5.43 8.39 -10.47
C GLY A 216 5.57 8.44 -8.96
N LEU A 217 4.76 7.68 -8.23
CA LEU A 217 4.79 7.69 -6.78
C LEU A 217 4.32 6.37 -6.17
N ALA A 218 4.78 6.11 -4.94
CA ALA A 218 4.22 5.08 -4.06
C ALA A 218 4.52 5.41 -2.60
N ARG A 219 3.79 4.80 -1.67
CA ARG A 219 4.13 4.73 -0.25
C ARG A 219 4.36 3.28 0.11
N VAL A 220 5.48 3.02 0.75
CA VAL A 220 5.83 1.69 1.25
C VAL A 220 5.66 1.69 2.76
N ASP A 221 4.90 0.73 3.26
CA ASP A 221 4.57 0.57 4.66
C ASP A 221 5.38 -0.60 5.25
N PHE A 222 5.95 -0.39 6.42
CA PHE A 222 6.87 -1.30 7.08
C PHE A 222 6.47 -1.60 8.52
N PHE A 223 6.85 -2.80 8.98
CA PHE A 223 7.04 -3.06 10.41
C PHE A 223 8.52 -3.04 10.73
N LEU A 224 8.94 -2.19 11.67
CA LEU A 224 10.29 -2.23 12.23
C LEU A 224 10.26 -3.13 13.46
N THR A 225 10.85 -4.32 13.33
CA THR A 225 10.99 -5.32 14.39
C THR A 225 12.38 -5.24 15.03
N ASP A 226 12.60 -6.03 16.09
CA ASP A 226 13.93 -6.15 16.70
C ASP A 226 14.96 -6.83 15.77
N ASP A 227 14.48 -7.63 14.80
CA ASP A 227 15.32 -8.29 13.78
C ASP A 227 15.53 -7.46 12.51
N GLY A 228 14.92 -6.25 12.44
CA GLY A 228 15.01 -5.34 11.31
C GLY A 228 13.68 -5.05 10.63
N PRO A 229 13.70 -4.27 9.53
CA PRO A 229 12.51 -3.87 8.82
C PRO A 229 11.89 -5.01 7.99
N VAL A 230 10.55 -5.09 7.99
CA VAL A 230 9.75 -5.99 7.18
C VAL A 230 8.79 -5.17 6.32
N VAL A 231 8.79 -5.38 5.01
CA VAL A 231 7.85 -4.70 4.09
C VAL A 231 6.46 -5.33 4.28
N ASN A 232 5.49 -4.50 4.63
CA ASN A 232 4.10 -4.90 4.80
C ASN A 232 3.32 -4.81 3.49
N GLU A 233 3.24 -3.61 2.91
CA GLU A 233 2.52 -3.35 1.66
C GLU A 233 3.10 -2.15 0.91
N ILE A 234 2.68 -1.99 -0.35
CA ILE A 234 2.96 -0.83 -1.17
C ILE A 234 1.64 -0.22 -1.66
N ASN A 235 1.50 1.09 -1.50
CA ASN A 235 0.34 1.86 -1.91
C ASN A 235 0.70 2.70 -3.13
N THR A 236 0.14 2.35 -4.29
CA THR A 236 0.47 2.99 -5.58
C THR A 236 -0.22 4.35 -5.78
N MET A 237 -1.22 4.67 -4.95
CA MET A 237 -1.85 5.99 -4.87
C MET A 237 -2.14 6.32 -3.40
N PRO A 238 -1.13 6.81 -2.65
CA PRO A 238 -1.32 7.18 -1.25
C PRO A 238 -2.24 8.39 -1.10
N GLY A 239 -2.80 8.57 0.09
CA GLY A 239 -3.67 9.71 0.39
C GLY A 239 -2.96 11.06 0.26
N PHE A 240 -3.71 12.09 -0.17
CA PHE A 240 -3.23 13.45 -0.43
C PHE A 240 -4.00 14.53 0.35
N THR A 241 -4.61 14.17 1.47
CA THR A 241 -5.25 15.16 2.37
C THR A 241 -4.19 15.85 3.24
N THR A 242 -4.59 16.92 3.93
CA THR A 242 -3.70 17.68 4.84
C THR A 242 -3.15 16.83 6.00
N ILE A 243 -3.83 15.75 6.36
CA ILE A 243 -3.41 14.81 7.41
C ILE A 243 -2.66 13.59 6.86
N SER A 244 -2.59 13.42 5.54
CA SER A 244 -1.94 12.26 4.92
C SER A 244 -0.43 12.27 5.12
N MET A 245 0.14 11.09 5.39
CA MET A 245 1.57 10.93 5.66
C MET A 245 2.44 11.25 4.45
N TYR A 246 2.04 10.84 3.25
CA TYR A 246 2.86 11.00 2.05
C TYR A 246 3.30 12.46 1.80
N PRO A 247 2.39 13.47 1.72
CA PRO A 247 2.82 14.85 1.55
C PRO A 247 3.57 15.41 2.77
N ARG A 248 3.29 14.94 3.99
CA ARG A 248 4.04 15.36 5.19
C ARG A 248 5.48 14.89 5.16
N MET A 249 5.72 13.62 4.77
CA MET A 249 7.07 13.06 4.66
C MET A 249 7.89 13.82 3.61
N TRP A 250 7.30 14.16 2.46
CA TRP A 250 7.97 14.96 1.43
C TRP A 250 8.21 16.39 1.89
N GLY A 251 7.26 17.02 2.59
CA GLY A 251 7.46 18.34 3.19
C GLY A 251 8.63 18.38 4.18
N ALA A 252 8.74 17.37 5.04
CA ALA A 252 9.88 17.21 5.95
C ALA A 252 11.21 16.89 5.23
N SER A 253 11.13 16.37 4.00
CA SER A 253 12.28 16.15 3.11
C SER A 253 12.68 17.39 2.29
N GLY A 254 11.99 18.53 2.49
CA GLY A 254 12.27 19.78 1.79
C GLY A 254 11.52 19.97 0.46
N VAL A 255 10.56 19.09 0.14
CA VAL A 255 9.69 19.21 -1.03
C VAL A 255 8.30 19.66 -0.57
N ASP A 256 7.97 20.91 -0.75
CA ASP A 256 6.67 21.45 -0.35
C ASP A 256 5.52 20.90 -1.21
N TYR A 257 4.28 21.07 -0.74
CA TYR A 257 3.11 20.47 -1.39
C TYR A 257 2.91 20.94 -2.85
N PRO A 258 3.03 22.24 -3.20
CA PRO A 258 2.95 22.67 -4.60
C PRO A 258 4.04 22.05 -5.49
N THR A 259 5.28 22.01 -5.01
CA THR A 259 6.41 21.39 -5.71
C THR A 259 6.19 19.89 -5.89
N LEU A 260 5.70 19.20 -4.87
CA LEU A 260 5.39 17.77 -4.92
C LEU A 260 4.34 17.47 -6.02
N VAL A 261 3.22 18.20 -6.02
CA VAL A 261 2.17 18.02 -7.03
C VAL A 261 2.67 18.39 -8.43
N GLY A 262 3.43 19.49 -8.56
CA GLY A 262 4.03 19.91 -9.83
C GLY A 262 4.97 18.84 -10.38
N THR A 263 5.87 18.30 -9.55
CA THR A 263 6.80 17.22 -9.94
C THR A 263 6.04 15.99 -10.46
N MET A 264 4.99 15.55 -9.78
CA MET A 264 4.19 14.39 -10.23
C MET A 264 3.51 14.63 -11.58
N VAL A 265 2.97 15.82 -11.80
CA VAL A 265 2.35 16.22 -13.07
C VAL A 265 3.39 16.27 -14.19
N GLU A 266 4.55 16.89 -13.94
CA GLU A 266 5.65 16.99 -14.90
C GLU A 266 6.22 15.61 -15.24
N THR A 267 6.38 14.73 -14.24
CA THR A 267 6.80 13.33 -14.44
C THR A 267 5.82 12.58 -15.33
N ALA A 268 4.51 12.71 -15.08
CA ALA A 268 3.49 12.06 -15.89
C ALA A 268 3.51 12.55 -17.35
N LEU A 269 3.68 13.86 -17.58
CA LEU A 269 3.79 14.44 -18.91
C LEU A 269 5.08 14.00 -19.62
N ALA A 270 6.22 13.98 -18.91
CA ALA A 270 7.51 13.54 -19.47
C ALA A 270 7.49 12.07 -19.88
N ARG A 271 6.83 11.24 -19.08
CA ARG A 271 6.70 9.80 -19.31
C ARG A 271 5.74 9.47 -20.46
N GLY A 272 4.64 10.22 -20.62
CA GLY A 272 3.60 9.98 -21.63
C GLY A 272 2.75 8.74 -21.35
N THR A 273 2.26 8.02 -22.37
CA THR A 273 1.46 6.78 -22.29
C THR A 273 2.14 5.63 -23.06
N GLY A 274 1.71 4.40 -22.85
CA GLY A 274 2.14 3.17 -23.54
C GLY A 274 3.02 2.27 -22.69
N LEU A 275 3.13 1.01 -23.03
CA LEU A 275 3.93 -0.10 -22.45
C LEU A 275 4.44 0.11 -21.02
N ARG A 276 3.54 -0.08 -20.03
CA ARG A 276 3.85 0.10 -18.60
C ARG A 276 3.23 -0.99 -17.76
#